data_a28cc99214fb47fdf2ecf8605555108d
#
_entry.id   a28cc99214fb47fdf2ecf8605555108d
#
_cell.length_a   1.000
_cell.length_b   1.000
_cell.length_c   1.000
_cell.angle_alpha   90.00
_cell.angle_beta   90.00
_cell.angle_gamma   90.00
#
_symmetry.space_group_name_H-M   'P 1'
#
loop_
_entity.id
_entity.type
_entity.pdbx_description
1 polymer ?
#
loop_
_entity_poly.entity_id
_entity_poly.type
_entity_poly.pdbx_seq_one_letter_code
_entity_poly.pdbx_strand_id
1 'polypeptide(L)'
;MHTATVEKVLSVMGDRSREALQMDQDALLAEFRRAKERTPGISMLLLTTADGRALAELSDVDCDPRRLAAMTNSFLTLGETVVKELGLASADYATIATRQGNMVLIRMDHATPMTLAALGTFDTNVAVVLFAARECAQRISALLQR
;
A
#
# COMPACT_ATOMS: atom_id res chain seq x y z
N MET A 1 17.04 16.46 0.01
CA MET A 1 17.67 15.85 1.18
C MET A 1 17.46 14.34 1.27
N HIS A 2 16.25 13.84 1.08
CA HIS A 2 16.00 12.40 1.12
C HIS A 2 16.65 11.64 -0.04
N THR A 3 16.77 12.25 -1.21
CA THR A 3 17.42 11.64 -2.38
C THR A 3 18.90 11.32 -2.13
N ALA A 4 19.64 12.23 -1.49
CA ALA A 4 21.05 12.03 -1.18
C ALA A 4 21.27 10.89 -0.18
N THR A 5 20.37 10.72 0.79
CA THR A 5 20.44 9.64 1.77
C THR A 5 20.13 8.28 1.12
N VAL A 6 19.15 8.23 0.24
CA VAL A 6 18.79 7.02 -0.52
C VAL A 6 19.94 6.63 -1.45
N GLU A 7 20.52 7.57 -2.17
CA GLU A 7 21.68 7.34 -3.03
C GLU A 7 22.87 6.81 -2.24
N LYS A 8 23.12 7.37 -1.06
CA LYS A 8 24.20 6.92 -0.19
C LYS A 8 23.99 5.50 0.31
N VAL A 9 22.75 5.15 0.70
CA VAL A 9 22.38 3.80 1.10
C VAL A 9 22.52 2.84 -0.08
N LEU A 10 22.01 3.22 -1.25
CA LEU A 10 22.12 2.42 -2.46
C LEU A 10 23.58 2.21 -2.90
N SER A 11 24.44 3.22 -2.74
CA SER A 11 25.86 3.10 -3.07
C SER A 11 26.60 2.13 -2.16
N VAL A 12 26.14 1.98 -0.91
CA VAL A 12 26.72 1.05 0.07
C VAL A 12 26.20 -0.38 -0.11
N MET A 13 24.98 -0.54 -0.68
CA MET A 13 24.34 -1.85 -0.83
C MET A 13 24.89 -2.72 -1.96
N GLY A 14 25.63 -2.17 -2.91
CA GLY A 14 26.18 -2.92 -4.04
C GLY A 14 25.14 -3.32 -5.11
N ASP A 15 25.62 -3.80 -6.25
CA ASP A 15 24.82 -4.05 -7.45
C ASP A 15 23.73 -5.13 -7.25
N ARG A 16 24.07 -6.22 -6.53
CA ARG A 16 23.12 -7.31 -6.28
C ARG A 16 21.89 -6.86 -5.50
N SER A 17 22.10 -6.00 -4.50
CA SER A 17 20.99 -5.46 -3.70
C SER A 17 20.12 -4.50 -4.52
N ARG A 18 20.74 -3.73 -5.44
CA ARG A 18 20.00 -2.87 -6.37
C ARG A 18 19.15 -3.68 -7.33
N GLU A 19 19.72 -4.73 -7.91
CA GLU A 19 18.99 -5.63 -8.81
C GLU A 19 17.83 -6.32 -8.09
N ALA A 20 18.04 -6.78 -6.86
CA ALA A 20 17.00 -7.39 -6.05
C ALA A 20 15.86 -6.41 -5.76
N LEU A 21 16.17 -5.15 -5.38
CA LEU A 21 15.19 -4.11 -5.16
C LEU A 21 14.41 -3.78 -6.43
N GLN A 22 15.08 -3.73 -7.58
CA GLN A 22 14.43 -3.46 -8.85
C GLN A 22 13.51 -4.61 -9.27
N MET A 23 13.92 -5.85 -9.07
CA MET A 23 13.11 -7.03 -9.34
C MET A 23 11.88 -7.06 -8.44
N ASP A 24 12.03 -6.74 -7.14
CA ASP A 24 10.92 -6.67 -6.20
C ASP A 24 9.93 -5.58 -6.62
N GLN A 25 10.42 -4.44 -7.06
CA GLN A 25 9.56 -3.34 -7.54
C GLN A 25 8.77 -3.76 -8.78
N ASP A 26 9.43 -4.38 -9.75
CA ASP A 26 8.76 -4.87 -10.97
C ASP A 26 7.71 -5.93 -10.64
N ALA A 27 8.01 -6.83 -9.70
CA ALA A 27 7.07 -7.85 -9.24
C ALA A 27 5.86 -7.24 -8.52
N LEU A 28 6.09 -6.22 -7.69
CA LEU A 28 5.01 -5.49 -6.99
C LEU A 28 4.09 -4.80 -8.00
N LEU A 29 4.66 -4.12 -8.99
CA LEU A 29 3.88 -3.45 -10.04
C LEU A 29 3.09 -4.45 -10.88
N ALA A 30 3.66 -5.63 -11.14
CA ALA A 30 2.95 -6.70 -11.85
C ALA A 30 1.71 -7.16 -11.07
N GLU A 31 1.81 -7.29 -9.75
CA GLU A 31 0.67 -7.63 -8.90
C GLU A 31 -0.38 -6.51 -8.87
N PHE A 32 0.04 -5.26 -8.90
CA PHE A 32 -0.88 -4.13 -8.99
C PHE A 32 -1.64 -4.12 -10.32
N ARG A 33 -0.95 -4.35 -11.42
CA ARG A 33 -1.58 -4.45 -12.76
C ARG A 33 -2.58 -5.59 -12.80
N ARG A 34 -2.23 -6.73 -12.23
CA ARG A 34 -3.11 -7.88 -12.15
C ARG A 34 -4.39 -7.58 -11.37
N ALA A 35 -4.25 -6.94 -10.21
CA ALA A 35 -5.40 -6.53 -9.41
C ALA A 35 -6.32 -5.58 -10.17
N LYS A 36 -5.74 -4.62 -10.87
CA LYS A 36 -6.50 -3.66 -11.69
C LYS A 36 -7.18 -4.32 -12.89
N GLU A 37 -6.53 -5.25 -13.55
CA GLU A 37 -7.12 -6.01 -14.66
C GLU A 37 -8.31 -6.85 -14.20
N ARG A 38 -8.20 -7.50 -13.04
CA ARG A 38 -9.27 -8.30 -12.46
C ARG A 38 -10.42 -7.47 -11.93
N THR A 39 -10.12 -6.29 -11.41
CA THR A 39 -11.10 -5.37 -10.84
C THR A 39 -10.91 -3.99 -11.46
N PRO A 40 -11.50 -3.75 -12.66
CA PRO A 40 -11.28 -2.49 -13.39
C PRO A 40 -11.70 -1.23 -12.64
N GLY A 41 -12.59 -1.37 -11.63
CA GLY A 41 -12.98 -0.25 -10.78
C GLY A 41 -11.89 0.24 -9.81
N ILE A 42 -10.79 -0.49 -9.69
CA ILE A 42 -9.62 -0.01 -8.92
C ILE A 42 -8.95 1.11 -9.70
N SER A 43 -8.89 2.30 -9.12
CA SER A 43 -8.25 3.47 -9.74
C SER A 43 -6.88 3.79 -9.17
N MET A 44 -6.53 3.24 -8.00
CA MET A 44 -5.22 3.45 -7.39
C MET A 44 -4.87 2.28 -6.48
N LEU A 45 -3.59 1.90 -6.49
CA LEU A 45 -2.97 1.00 -5.52
C LEU A 45 -1.65 1.63 -5.05
N LEU A 46 -1.43 1.61 -3.75
CA LEU A 46 -0.22 2.17 -3.13
C LEU A 46 0.23 1.27 -2.00
N LEU A 47 1.48 0.81 -2.06
CA LEU A 47 2.11 0.05 -0.99
C LEU A 47 3.08 0.96 -0.25
N THR A 48 2.96 1.02 1.08
CA THR A 48 3.79 1.89 1.92
C THR A 48 4.45 1.11 3.05
N THR A 49 5.57 1.63 3.54
CA THR A 49 6.18 1.17 4.78
C THR A 49 5.45 1.75 5.99
N ALA A 50 5.70 1.16 7.17
CA ALA A 50 5.10 1.64 8.43
C ALA A 50 5.54 3.06 8.80
N ASP A 51 6.69 3.51 8.32
CA ASP A 51 7.20 4.87 8.54
C ASP A 51 6.74 5.87 7.45
N GLY A 52 5.82 5.46 6.60
CA GLY A 52 5.16 6.36 5.66
C GLY A 52 5.89 6.59 4.34
N ARG A 53 6.73 5.65 3.90
CA ARG A 53 7.40 5.73 2.60
C ARG A 53 6.65 4.92 1.56
N ALA A 54 6.52 5.47 0.35
CA ALA A 54 5.93 4.75 -0.78
C ALA A 54 6.92 3.73 -1.34
N LEU A 55 6.49 2.48 -1.44
CA LEU A 55 7.29 1.39 -2.03
C LEU A 55 6.91 1.14 -3.48
N ALA A 56 5.63 1.17 -3.80
CA ALA A 56 5.12 0.96 -5.15
C ALA A 56 3.79 1.68 -5.30
N GLU A 57 3.50 2.13 -6.51
CA GLU A 57 2.27 2.86 -6.84
C GLU A 57 1.82 2.52 -8.25
N LEU A 58 0.49 2.39 -8.41
CA LEU A 58 -0.16 2.37 -9.71
C LEU A 58 -1.44 3.20 -9.56
N SER A 59 -1.55 4.31 -10.27
CA SER A 59 -2.66 5.25 -10.07
C SER A 59 -3.13 5.87 -11.37
N ASP A 60 -4.45 5.94 -11.54
CA ASP A 60 -5.11 6.70 -12.59
C ASP A 60 -5.47 8.12 -12.12
N VAL A 61 -5.33 8.38 -10.82
CA VAL A 61 -5.60 9.70 -10.24
C VAL A 61 -4.30 10.45 -10.01
N ASP A 62 -4.36 11.76 -10.15
CA ASP A 62 -3.21 12.62 -9.87
C ASP A 62 -3.03 12.76 -8.37
N CYS A 63 -1.92 12.27 -7.84
CA CYS A 63 -1.59 12.35 -6.43
C CYS A 63 -0.08 12.29 -6.23
N ASP A 64 0.37 12.87 -5.12
CA ASP A 64 1.75 12.73 -4.68
C ASP A 64 1.85 11.46 -3.80
N PRO A 65 2.52 10.39 -4.28
CA PRO A 65 2.58 9.14 -3.52
C PRO A 65 3.29 9.27 -2.17
N ARG A 66 4.28 10.14 -2.06
CA ARG A 66 5.00 10.37 -0.79
C ARG A 66 4.08 10.97 0.26
N ARG A 67 3.34 11.99 -0.14
CA ARG A 67 2.39 12.67 0.73
C ARG A 67 1.25 11.74 1.12
N LEU A 68 0.71 11.03 0.17
CA LEU A 68 -0.37 10.07 0.40
C LEU A 68 0.09 8.94 1.33
N ALA A 69 1.30 8.42 1.15
CA ALA A 69 1.87 7.38 2.01
C ALA A 69 1.95 7.85 3.47
N ALA A 70 2.43 9.07 3.71
CA ALA A 70 2.50 9.64 5.06
C ALA A 70 1.12 9.81 5.67
N MET A 71 0.15 10.31 4.90
CA MET A 71 -1.21 10.55 5.37
C MET A 71 -1.96 9.25 5.67
N THR A 72 -1.85 8.24 4.84
CA THR A 72 -2.53 6.96 5.05
C THR A 72 -1.98 6.23 6.28
N ASN A 73 -0.68 6.28 6.51
CA ASN A 73 -0.09 5.71 7.71
C ASN A 73 -0.52 6.45 8.98
N SER A 74 -0.57 7.78 8.94
CA SER A 74 -1.07 8.59 10.06
C SER A 74 -2.53 8.26 10.36
N PHE A 75 -3.35 8.12 9.33
CA PHE A 75 -4.76 7.75 9.47
C PHE A 75 -4.91 6.38 10.12
N LEU A 76 -4.18 5.39 9.66
CA LEU A 76 -4.25 4.02 10.19
C LEU A 76 -3.75 3.97 11.64
N THR A 77 -2.68 4.69 11.96
CA THR A 77 -2.17 4.80 13.33
C THR A 77 -3.19 5.43 14.26
N LEU A 78 -3.87 6.48 13.81
CA LEU A 78 -4.95 7.10 14.59
C LEU A 78 -6.11 6.14 14.80
N GLY A 79 -6.50 5.38 13.78
CA GLY A 79 -7.52 4.35 13.88
C GLY A 79 -7.15 3.26 14.90
N GLU A 80 -5.89 2.82 14.92
CA GLU A 80 -5.39 1.87 15.92
C GLU A 80 -5.49 2.43 17.34
N THR A 81 -5.19 3.71 17.51
CA THR A 81 -5.31 4.38 18.82
C THR A 81 -6.76 4.40 19.29
N VAL A 82 -7.70 4.67 18.38
CA VAL A 82 -9.14 4.70 18.70
C VAL A 82 -9.63 3.31 19.15
N VAL A 83 -9.27 2.24 18.42
CA VAL A 83 -9.75 0.91 18.78
C VAL A 83 -9.13 0.41 20.09
N LYS A 84 -7.89 0.78 20.39
CA LYS A 84 -7.26 0.49 21.69
C LYS A 84 -7.96 1.19 22.83
N GLU A 85 -8.35 2.45 22.64
CA GLU A 85 -9.09 3.23 23.65
C GLU A 85 -10.43 2.56 23.98
N LEU A 86 -11.03 1.87 23.01
CA LEU A 86 -12.29 1.14 23.17
C LEU A 86 -12.09 -0.30 23.70
N GLY A 87 -10.85 -0.70 23.96
CA GLY A 87 -10.54 -2.06 24.42
C GLY A 87 -10.70 -3.13 23.36
N LEU A 88 -10.67 -2.75 22.09
CA LEU A 88 -10.80 -3.68 20.97
C LEU A 88 -9.44 -4.20 20.51
N ALA A 89 -9.46 -5.29 19.76
CA ALA A 89 -8.27 -5.81 19.10
C ALA A 89 -7.80 -4.84 17.98
N SER A 90 -6.60 -5.10 17.44
CA SER A 90 -6.05 -4.31 16.34
C SER A 90 -7.00 -4.31 15.15
N ALA A 91 -7.04 -3.18 14.44
CA ALA A 91 -7.87 -3.03 13.24
C ALA A 91 -7.30 -3.86 12.08
N ASP A 92 -8.14 -4.65 11.43
CA ASP A 92 -7.74 -5.43 10.25
C ASP A 92 -7.64 -4.54 9.02
N TYR A 93 -8.53 -3.57 8.90
CA TYR A 93 -8.54 -2.63 7.79
C TYR A 93 -9.32 -1.37 8.20
N ALA A 94 -9.16 -0.32 7.39
CA ALA A 94 -9.93 0.91 7.51
C ALA A 94 -10.51 1.27 6.14
N THR A 95 -11.67 1.92 6.14
CA THR A 95 -12.31 2.39 4.91
C THR A 95 -12.68 3.86 5.04
N ILE A 96 -12.59 4.58 3.91
CA ILE A 96 -13.10 5.94 3.78
C ILE A 96 -14.07 5.94 2.60
N ALA A 97 -15.35 6.15 2.89
CA ALA A 97 -16.39 6.18 1.87
C ALA A 97 -16.68 7.62 1.47
N THR A 98 -16.65 7.90 0.17
CA THR A 98 -17.06 9.19 -0.38
C THR A 98 -18.03 8.97 -1.53
N ARG A 99 -18.67 10.05 -1.99
CA ARG A 99 -19.56 9.97 -3.15
C ARG A 99 -18.82 9.71 -4.46
N GLN A 100 -17.53 10.04 -4.51
CA GLN A 100 -16.71 9.89 -5.70
C GLN A 100 -15.89 8.61 -5.72
N GLY A 101 -15.87 7.87 -4.63
CA GLY A 101 -15.13 6.62 -4.53
C GLY A 101 -14.89 6.19 -3.10
N ASN A 102 -14.37 4.98 -2.95
CA ASN A 102 -14.09 4.37 -1.65
C ASN A 102 -12.62 4.01 -1.55
N MET A 103 -12.01 4.35 -0.42
CA MET A 103 -10.63 3.99 -0.13
C MET A 103 -10.59 2.91 0.94
N VAL A 104 -9.74 1.92 0.74
CA VAL A 104 -9.51 0.83 1.70
C VAL A 104 -8.04 0.81 2.05
N LEU A 105 -7.73 0.73 3.35
CA LEU A 105 -6.38 0.60 3.87
C LEU A 105 -6.26 -0.73 4.59
N ILE A 106 -5.30 -1.56 4.19
CA ILE A 106 -5.06 -2.87 4.79
C ILE A 106 -3.65 -2.88 5.38
N ARG A 107 -3.55 -3.25 6.66
CA ARG A 107 -2.26 -3.49 7.31
C ARG A 107 -1.77 -4.88 6.93
N MET A 108 -0.53 -4.94 6.47
CA MET A 108 0.13 -6.20 6.13
C MET A 108 1.15 -6.51 7.23
N ASP A 109 0.85 -7.56 8.01
CA ASP A 109 1.76 -8.05 9.03
C ASP A 109 2.84 -8.92 8.39
N HIS A 110 3.93 -8.28 8.06
CA HIS A 110 5.13 -8.90 7.52
C HIS A 110 6.29 -8.65 8.47
N ALA A 111 7.43 -9.29 8.26
CA ALA A 111 8.64 -9.00 9.02
C ALA A 111 8.92 -7.48 9.07
N THR A 112 8.64 -6.80 7.97
CA THR A 112 8.57 -5.34 7.92
C THR A 112 7.10 -4.94 7.72
N PRO A 113 6.46 -4.30 8.70
CA PRO A 113 5.06 -3.90 8.56
C PRO A 113 4.84 -2.94 7.39
N MET A 114 3.79 -3.19 6.62
CA MET A 114 3.43 -2.40 5.44
C MET A 114 1.94 -2.13 5.43
N THR A 115 1.54 -1.16 4.64
CA THR A 115 0.12 -0.82 4.42
C THR A 115 -0.16 -0.80 2.92
N LEU A 116 -1.23 -1.47 2.51
CA LEU A 116 -1.74 -1.40 1.15
C LEU A 116 -2.97 -0.50 1.14
N ALA A 117 -2.93 0.53 0.31
CA ALA A 117 -4.06 1.42 0.05
C ALA A 117 -4.64 1.13 -1.33
N ALA A 118 -5.94 1.03 -1.41
CA ALA A 118 -6.66 0.84 -2.68
C ALA A 118 -7.80 1.85 -2.77
N LEU A 119 -7.96 2.45 -3.96
CA LEU A 119 -9.06 3.37 -4.24
C LEU A 119 -9.94 2.75 -5.32
N GLY A 120 -11.23 2.69 -5.07
CA GLY A 120 -12.23 2.27 -6.05
C GLY A 120 -13.04 3.45 -6.54
N THR A 121 -13.49 3.39 -7.81
CA THR A 121 -14.36 4.40 -8.41
C THR A 121 -15.73 4.43 -7.73
N PHE A 122 -16.50 5.48 -7.97
CA PHE A 122 -17.80 5.69 -7.32
C PHE A 122 -18.81 4.55 -7.57
N ASP A 123 -18.70 3.87 -8.70
CA ASP A 123 -19.58 2.77 -9.10
C ASP A 123 -19.06 1.40 -8.66
N THR A 124 -17.95 1.37 -7.93
CA THR A 124 -17.38 0.12 -7.42
C THR A 124 -17.73 -0.03 -5.95
N ASN A 125 -18.38 -1.13 -5.60
CA ASN A 125 -18.77 -1.43 -4.23
C ASN A 125 -17.53 -1.56 -3.33
N VAL A 126 -17.60 -1.02 -2.12
CA VAL A 126 -16.50 -1.09 -1.14
C VAL A 126 -16.09 -2.52 -0.83
N ALA A 127 -17.03 -3.46 -0.81
CA ALA A 127 -16.73 -4.88 -0.58
C ALA A 127 -15.86 -5.45 -1.71
N VAL A 128 -16.08 -5.03 -2.94
CA VAL A 128 -15.27 -5.44 -4.10
C VAL A 128 -13.86 -4.86 -4.00
N VAL A 129 -13.73 -3.59 -3.61
CA VAL A 129 -12.43 -2.95 -3.39
C VAL A 129 -11.66 -3.67 -2.27
N LEU A 130 -12.33 -3.96 -1.16
CA LEU A 130 -11.73 -4.68 -0.03
C LEU A 130 -11.25 -6.07 -0.43
N PHE A 131 -12.08 -6.83 -1.16
CA PHE A 131 -11.72 -8.16 -1.64
C PHE A 131 -10.49 -8.11 -2.54
N ALA A 132 -10.49 -7.20 -3.52
CA ALA A 132 -9.37 -7.02 -4.45
C ALA A 132 -8.08 -6.62 -3.71
N ALA A 133 -8.20 -5.71 -2.74
CA ALA A 133 -7.07 -5.27 -1.94
C ALA A 133 -6.50 -6.42 -1.08
N ARG A 134 -7.35 -7.23 -0.46
CA ARG A 134 -6.91 -8.39 0.33
C ARG A 134 -6.20 -9.43 -0.52
N GLU A 135 -6.73 -9.75 -1.68
CA GLU A 135 -6.10 -10.67 -2.61
C GLU A 135 -4.73 -10.16 -3.06
N CYS A 136 -4.64 -8.89 -3.42
CA CYS A 136 -3.39 -8.24 -3.79
C CYS A 136 -2.37 -8.27 -2.64
N ALA A 137 -2.80 -7.95 -1.42
CA ALA A 137 -1.95 -7.99 -0.22
C ALA A 137 -1.39 -9.39 0.05
N GLN A 138 -2.21 -10.43 -0.10
CA GLN A 138 -1.78 -11.81 0.07
C GLN A 138 -0.72 -12.22 -0.95
N ARG A 139 -0.89 -11.81 -2.21
CA ARG A 139 0.06 -12.08 -3.28
C ARG A 139 1.39 -11.37 -3.05
N ILE A 140 1.33 -10.11 -2.62
CA ILE A 140 2.51 -9.33 -2.29
C ILE A 140 3.25 -9.95 -1.09
N SER A 141 2.53 -10.35 -0.05
CA SER A 141 3.12 -11.04 1.10
C SER A 141 3.86 -12.32 0.68
N ALA A 142 3.28 -13.10 -0.22
CA ALA A 142 3.91 -14.32 -0.74
C ALA A 142 5.21 -14.01 -1.52
N LEU A 143 5.22 -12.92 -2.29
CA LEU A 143 6.43 -12.48 -3.01
C LEU A 143 7.56 -12.09 -2.06
N LEU A 144 7.23 -11.37 -0.99
CA LEU A 144 8.21 -10.82 -0.06
C LEU A 144 8.75 -11.87 0.92
N GLN A 145 8.15 -13.04 0.99
CA GLN A 145 8.62 -14.17 1.82
C GLN A 145 9.65 -15.05 1.11
N ARG A 146 9.92 -14.81 -0.16
CA ARG A 146 10.88 -15.58 -0.95
C ARG A 146 12.33 -15.16 -0.72
#